data_8449cdcf1e365e732807ccb1a9fc2952
#
_entry.id   8449cdcf1e365e732807ccb1a9fc2952
#
_cell.length_a   1.000
_cell.length_b   1.000
_cell.length_c   1.000
_cell.angle_alpha   90.00
_cell.angle_beta   90.00
_cell.angle_gamma   90.00
#
_symmetry.space_group_name_H-M   'P 1'
#
loop_
_entity.id
_entity.type
_entity.pdbx_description
1 polymer ?
#
loop_
_entity_poly.entity_id
_entity_poly.type
_entity_poly.pdbx_seq_one_letter_code
_entity_poly.pdbx_strand_id
1 'polypeptide(L)'
;MSDPTTAREAIALVADDFTEFSFTEGPLAGDGPLGWPGYSAAHARASARTGETESVVCGTGEIGGVRAVLISFEFGFLGGSLGERTGARAAAAHARARARRLPVVVLTATGGSRMHEGMRALLQLQLLAGESARTRAAGLPQIAVLRDPTTGGGWATLGAGSDVVLALPGAQVGFAGSRVRPPDADPAAYTAEAQLAHGHIDAIVTPDALRGTLGRWLSLLTRPAEGPASPPRALGDPDTPPAASGREAVARARHPERPRAAAYLDAHFSVRAEISGDRAGGVDPGMRCGFGRLPDGRTVAYAAQCGTSTRPAGFRTAARLVRLADRLGIPVLTLIDTPGAANDPEAERAGAGPAIADLFAAVATARVPVTSLLIGEGGSGGALALAAPDNLWATPDSYFSVIAPEAAASILKRPPEESAATADQLRLRPGDLLDLGVVRGIVEN
;
A
#
# COMPACT_ATOMS: atom_id res chain seq x y z
N MET A 1 -3.72 12.43 -28.75
CA MET A 1 -4.40 11.61 -27.74
C MET A 1 -4.59 10.24 -28.34
N SER A 2 -3.93 9.23 -27.83
CA SER A 2 -4.19 7.85 -28.24
C SER A 2 -5.62 7.50 -27.83
N ASP A 3 -6.34 6.79 -28.70
CA ASP A 3 -7.69 6.29 -28.40
C ASP A 3 -7.68 5.51 -27.07
N PRO A 4 -8.70 5.69 -26.22
CA PRO A 4 -8.76 4.95 -24.97
C PRO A 4 -8.82 3.45 -25.26
N THR A 5 -7.90 2.70 -24.67
CA THR A 5 -7.85 1.23 -24.75
C THR A 5 -9.18 0.62 -24.33
N THR A 6 -9.76 -0.24 -25.16
CA THR A 6 -11.02 -0.95 -24.85
C THR A 6 -10.88 -1.87 -23.63
N ALA A 7 -12.00 -2.32 -23.07
CA ALA A 7 -11.97 -3.29 -21.96
C ALA A 7 -11.25 -4.58 -22.33
N ARG A 8 -11.46 -5.09 -23.55
CA ARG A 8 -10.85 -6.35 -24.03
C ARG A 8 -9.36 -6.19 -24.32
N GLU A 9 -8.96 -5.07 -24.91
CA GLU A 9 -7.53 -4.76 -25.11
C GLU A 9 -6.81 -4.63 -23.78
N ALA A 10 -7.41 -3.98 -22.78
CA ALA A 10 -6.84 -3.89 -21.44
C ALA A 10 -6.71 -5.27 -20.77
N ILE A 11 -7.67 -6.16 -20.95
CA ILE A 11 -7.58 -7.56 -20.47
C ILE A 11 -6.44 -8.28 -21.19
N ALA A 12 -6.38 -8.22 -22.51
CA ALA A 12 -5.36 -8.89 -23.33
C ALA A 12 -3.94 -8.37 -23.03
N LEU A 13 -3.81 -7.10 -22.65
CA LEU A 13 -2.54 -6.50 -22.25
C LEU A 13 -1.98 -7.16 -20.99
N VAL A 14 -2.84 -7.51 -20.03
CA VAL A 14 -2.40 -7.93 -18.69
C VAL A 14 -2.53 -9.43 -18.42
N ALA A 15 -3.46 -10.12 -19.08
CA ALA A 15 -3.80 -11.51 -18.81
C ALA A 15 -3.64 -12.41 -20.02
N ASP A 16 -3.23 -13.65 -19.76
CA ASP A 16 -3.33 -14.78 -20.66
C ASP A 16 -4.59 -15.58 -20.30
N ASP A 17 -5.09 -16.40 -21.23
CA ASP A 17 -6.16 -17.36 -20.99
C ASP A 17 -7.41 -16.76 -20.29
N PHE A 18 -7.94 -15.66 -20.85
CA PHE A 18 -9.14 -15.01 -20.30
C PHE A 18 -10.41 -15.79 -20.65
N THR A 19 -11.18 -16.12 -19.62
CA THR A 19 -12.51 -16.73 -19.74
C THR A 19 -13.56 -15.78 -19.16
N GLU A 20 -14.42 -15.25 -20.03
CA GLU A 20 -15.48 -14.31 -19.65
C GLU A 20 -16.59 -15.02 -18.85
N PHE A 21 -17.16 -14.31 -17.90
CA PHE A 21 -18.34 -14.77 -17.18
C PHE A 21 -19.61 -14.52 -17.98
N SER A 22 -20.43 -15.55 -18.10
CA SER A 22 -21.77 -15.38 -18.65
C SER A 22 -22.70 -14.73 -17.64
N PHE A 23 -23.46 -13.74 -18.13
CA PHE A 23 -24.52 -13.08 -17.37
C PHE A 23 -25.84 -13.20 -18.14
N THR A 24 -26.86 -13.77 -17.49
CA THR A 24 -28.21 -13.85 -18.06
C THR A 24 -28.96 -12.57 -17.65
N GLU A 25 -29.09 -11.67 -18.60
CA GLU A 25 -29.80 -10.41 -18.41
C GLU A 25 -30.96 -10.34 -19.39
N GLY A 26 -32.12 -9.94 -18.90
CA GLY A 26 -33.26 -9.65 -19.78
C GLY A 26 -32.99 -8.38 -20.62
N PRO A 27 -33.80 -8.10 -21.63
CA PRO A 27 -33.73 -6.86 -22.39
C PRO A 27 -33.86 -5.63 -21.44
N LEU A 28 -33.29 -4.50 -21.85
CA LEU A 28 -33.50 -3.24 -21.13
C LEU A 28 -34.97 -2.87 -21.27
N ALA A 29 -35.69 -2.78 -20.14
CA ALA A 29 -37.12 -2.46 -20.17
C ALA A 29 -37.32 -0.96 -20.47
N GLY A 30 -37.98 -0.63 -21.57
CA GLY A 30 -38.24 0.74 -21.99
C GLY A 30 -36.96 1.61 -21.98
N ASP A 31 -37.08 2.87 -21.62
CA ASP A 31 -35.96 3.78 -21.43
C ASP A 31 -35.35 3.69 -20.03
N GLY A 32 -35.18 2.45 -19.53
CA GLY A 32 -34.53 2.14 -18.26
C GLY A 32 -35.41 2.39 -17.02
N PRO A 33 -34.80 2.33 -15.82
CA PRO A 33 -35.59 2.33 -14.57
C PRO A 33 -36.32 3.65 -14.29
N LEU A 34 -35.91 4.74 -14.93
CA LEU A 34 -36.55 6.06 -14.77
C LEU A 34 -37.40 6.45 -15.99
N GLY A 35 -37.48 5.59 -17.02
CA GLY A 35 -38.10 5.98 -18.29
C GLY A 35 -37.40 7.19 -18.94
N TRP A 36 -36.07 7.29 -18.84
CA TRP A 36 -35.31 8.41 -19.35
C TRP A 36 -35.31 8.44 -20.87
N PRO A 37 -35.96 9.47 -21.50
CA PRO A 37 -36.16 9.46 -22.94
C PRO A 37 -34.85 9.31 -23.74
N GLY A 38 -34.79 8.32 -24.62
CA GLY A 38 -33.64 8.05 -25.47
C GLY A 38 -32.55 7.20 -24.84
N TYR A 39 -32.69 6.73 -23.60
CA TYR A 39 -31.69 5.89 -22.94
C TYR A 39 -31.52 4.54 -23.65
N SER A 40 -32.61 3.86 -24.01
CA SER A 40 -32.54 2.60 -24.76
C SER A 40 -31.80 2.75 -26.08
N ALA A 41 -32.05 3.86 -26.81
CA ALA A 41 -31.37 4.15 -28.06
C ALA A 41 -29.86 4.46 -27.83
N ALA A 42 -29.50 5.16 -26.76
CA ALA A 42 -28.11 5.45 -26.41
C ALA A 42 -27.38 4.15 -26.01
N HIS A 43 -28.02 3.26 -25.26
CA HIS A 43 -27.51 1.94 -24.89
C HIS A 43 -27.26 1.07 -26.13
N ALA A 44 -28.25 0.99 -27.05
CA ALA A 44 -28.11 0.23 -28.30
C ALA A 44 -26.97 0.76 -29.18
N ARG A 45 -26.83 2.10 -29.30
CA ARG A 45 -25.69 2.70 -30.04
C ARG A 45 -24.34 2.40 -29.37
N ALA A 46 -24.27 2.43 -28.04
CA ALA A 46 -23.05 2.07 -27.31
C ALA A 46 -22.68 0.61 -27.56
N SER A 47 -23.67 -0.30 -27.48
CA SER A 47 -23.47 -1.73 -27.76
C SER A 47 -22.99 -1.97 -29.18
N ALA A 48 -23.63 -1.35 -30.18
CA ALA A 48 -23.23 -1.49 -31.58
C ALA A 48 -21.80 -0.96 -31.86
N ARG A 49 -21.39 0.09 -31.15
CA ARG A 49 -20.05 0.71 -31.31
C ARG A 49 -18.95 -0.10 -30.64
N THR A 50 -19.20 -0.63 -29.44
CA THR A 50 -18.19 -1.31 -28.62
C THR A 50 -18.18 -2.82 -28.78
N GLY A 51 -19.27 -3.40 -29.28
CA GLY A 51 -19.51 -4.85 -29.27
C GLY A 51 -19.87 -5.38 -27.89
N GLU A 52 -19.94 -4.52 -26.87
CA GLU A 52 -20.25 -4.94 -25.50
C GLU A 52 -21.74 -4.77 -25.18
N THR A 53 -22.21 -5.56 -24.23
CA THR A 53 -23.60 -5.49 -23.76
C THR A 53 -23.75 -4.61 -22.51
N GLU A 54 -22.63 -4.20 -21.89
CA GLU A 54 -22.58 -3.33 -20.72
C GLU A 54 -21.19 -2.68 -20.61
N SER A 55 -21.05 -1.68 -19.73
CA SER A 55 -19.82 -0.91 -19.50
C SER A 55 -18.74 -1.69 -18.73
N VAL A 56 -18.92 -2.97 -18.50
CA VAL A 56 -17.94 -3.80 -17.80
C VAL A 56 -17.89 -5.23 -18.38
N VAL A 57 -16.66 -5.73 -18.56
CA VAL A 57 -16.34 -7.11 -18.92
C VAL A 57 -15.72 -7.78 -17.69
N CYS A 58 -16.27 -8.92 -17.27
CA CYS A 58 -15.78 -9.65 -16.10
C CYS A 58 -15.46 -11.10 -16.47
N GLY A 59 -14.39 -11.62 -15.90
CA GLY A 59 -13.98 -13.01 -16.15
C GLY A 59 -12.85 -13.46 -15.24
N THR A 60 -12.24 -14.58 -15.56
CA THR A 60 -10.99 -15.05 -14.97
C THR A 60 -9.90 -15.09 -16.02
N GLY A 61 -8.68 -14.75 -15.63
CA GLY A 61 -7.49 -14.87 -16.47
C GLY A 61 -6.25 -15.15 -15.62
N GLU A 62 -5.17 -15.50 -16.27
CA GLU A 62 -3.90 -15.71 -15.64
C GLU A 62 -2.99 -14.49 -15.86
N ILE A 63 -2.38 -13.96 -14.81
CA ILE A 63 -1.47 -12.82 -14.85
C ILE A 63 -0.17 -13.23 -14.17
N GLY A 64 0.88 -13.43 -14.96
CA GLY A 64 2.19 -13.82 -14.43
C GLY A 64 2.16 -15.11 -13.61
N GLY A 65 1.43 -16.13 -14.05
CA GLY A 65 1.30 -17.43 -13.39
C GLY A 65 0.33 -17.42 -12.18
N VAL A 66 -0.42 -16.34 -11.96
CA VAL A 66 -1.44 -16.27 -10.90
C VAL A 66 -2.82 -16.06 -11.50
N ARG A 67 -3.74 -16.98 -11.19
CA ARG A 67 -5.12 -16.85 -11.63
C ARG A 67 -5.85 -15.79 -10.82
N ALA A 68 -6.57 -14.90 -11.50
CA ALA A 68 -7.28 -13.77 -10.89
C ALA A 68 -8.65 -13.58 -11.52
N VAL A 69 -9.57 -12.96 -10.80
CA VAL A 69 -10.79 -12.39 -11.35
C VAL A 69 -10.47 -10.99 -11.87
N LEU A 70 -10.84 -10.74 -13.13
CA LEU A 70 -10.70 -9.44 -13.78
C LEU A 70 -12.05 -8.76 -13.91
N ILE A 71 -12.07 -7.45 -13.65
CA ILE A 71 -13.20 -6.54 -13.85
C ILE A 71 -12.67 -5.38 -14.69
N SER A 72 -12.98 -5.34 -15.99
CA SER A 72 -12.46 -4.33 -16.90
C SER A 72 -13.57 -3.43 -17.42
N PHE A 73 -13.41 -2.13 -17.28
CA PHE A 73 -14.38 -1.13 -17.72
C PHE A 73 -14.19 -0.76 -19.19
N GLU A 74 -15.31 -0.69 -19.93
CA GLU A 74 -15.40 -0.21 -21.31
C GLU A 74 -15.86 1.24 -21.33
N PHE A 75 -14.90 2.16 -21.48
CA PHE A 75 -15.22 3.60 -21.49
C PHE A 75 -16.07 4.00 -22.72
N GLY A 76 -15.89 3.31 -23.85
CA GLY A 76 -16.71 3.48 -25.03
C GLY A 76 -18.20 3.19 -24.79
N PHE A 77 -18.54 2.37 -23.79
CA PHE A 77 -19.93 2.09 -23.44
C PHE A 77 -20.44 3.10 -22.41
N LEU A 78 -21.14 4.13 -22.86
CA LEU A 78 -21.74 5.19 -22.04
C LEU A 78 -20.76 5.84 -21.03
N GLY A 79 -19.51 6.04 -21.46
CA GLY A 79 -18.46 6.63 -20.61
C GLY A 79 -17.99 5.73 -19.48
N GLY A 80 -18.07 4.40 -19.62
CA GLY A 80 -17.72 3.46 -18.57
C GLY A 80 -18.56 3.62 -17.31
N SER A 81 -19.77 4.19 -17.45
CA SER A 81 -20.59 4.57 -16.28
C SER A 81 -21.20 3.38 -15.56
N LEU A 82 -21.24 3.47 -14.23
CA LEU A 82 -21.85 2.46 -13.38
C LEU A 82 -23.39 2.58 -13.38
N GLY A 83 -24.04 1.64 -14.01
CA GLY A 83 -25.48 1.40 -13.91
C GLY A 83 -25.79 0.13 -13.08
N GLU A 84 -27.07 -0.21 -12.93
CA GLU A 84 -27.50 -1.39 -12.16
C GLU A 84 -26.85 -2.70 -12.70
N ARG A 85 -26.84 -2.87 -14.02
CA ARG A 85 -26.25 -4.07 -14.65
C ARG A 85 -24.73 -4.11 -14.47
N THR A 86 -24.06 -2.98 -14.62
CA THR A 86 -22.62 -2.86 -14.34
C THR A 86 -22.32 -3.26 -12.90
N GLY A 87 -23.08 -2.71 -11.94
CA GLY A 87 -22.97 -3.04 -10.53
C GLY A 87 -23.19 -4.53 -10.24
N ALA A 88 -24.25 -5.10 -10.80
CA ALA A 88 -24.58 -6.52 -10.64
C ALA A 88 -23.46 -7.44 -11.18
N ARG A 89 -22.90 -7.13 -12.36
CA ARG A 89 -21.79 -7.90 -12.96
C ARG A 89 -20.54 -7.84 -12.10
N ALA A 90 -20.15 -6.65 -11.66
CA ALA A 90 -18.97 -6.47 -10.82
C ALA A 90 -19.17 -7.12 -9.43
N ALA A 91 -20.37 -7.03 -8.85
CA ALA A 91 -20.71 -7.71 -7.59
C ALA A 91 -20.63 -9.25 -7.74
N ALA A 92 -21.17 -9.79 -8.84
CA ALA A 92 -21.07 -11.22 -9.14
C ALA A 92 -19.62 -11.67 -9.37
N ALA A 93 -18.77 -10.82 -9.96
CA ALA A 93 -17.34 -11.09 -10.10
C ALA A 93 -16.64 -11.19 -8.74
N HIS A 94 -16.89 -10.26 -7.81
CA HIS A 94 -16.42 -10.35 -6.43
C HIS A 94 -16.90 -11.60 -5.69
N ALA A 95 -18.18 -11.97 -5.86
CA ALA A 95 -18.72 -13.20 -5.27
C ALA A 95 -18.03 -14.46 -5.81
N ARG A 96 -17.76 -14.50 -7.13
CA ARG A 96 -17.01 -15.61 -7.76
C ARG A 96 -15.55 -15.64 -7.31
N ALA A 97 -14.92 -14.47 -7.10
CA ALA A 97 -13.57 -14.38 -6.54
C ALA A 97 -13.52 -15.03 -5.15
N ARG A 98 -14.48 -14.71 -4.27
CA ARG A 98 -14.57 -15.33 -2.94
C ARG A 98 -14.82 -16.84 -3.01
N ALA A 99 -15.74 -17.27 -3.84
CA ALA A 99 -16.07 -18.70 -4.00
C ALA A 99 -14.87 -19.53 -4.48
N ARG A 100 -14.02 -18.95 -5.33
CA ARG A 100 -12.84 -19.61 -5.91
C ARG A 100 -11.54 -19.25 -5.19
N ARG A 101 -11.58 -18.41 -4.18
CA ARG A 101 -10.43 -17.86 -3.45
C ARG A 101 -9.38 -17.24 -4.37
N LEU A 102 -9.82 -16.43 -5.31
CA LEU A 102 -8.98 -15.73 -6.27
C LEU A 102 -8.82 -14.24 -5.90
N PRO A 103 -7.65 -13.64 -6.14
CA PRO A 103 -7.48 -12.20 -6.09
C PRO A 103 -8.34 -11.51 -7.15
N VAL A 104 -8.60 -10.21 -6.96
CA VAL A 104 -9.35 -9.39 -7.90
C VAL A 104 -8.45 -8.32 -8.50
N VAL A 105 -8.47 -8.18 -9.81
CA VAL A 105 -7.83 -7.09 -10.54
C VAL A 105 -8.90 -6.28 -11.27
N VAL A 106 -8.97 -4.98 -10.96
CA VAL A 106 -9.92 -4.05 -11.56
C VAL A 106 -9.18 -3.10 -12.49
N LEU A 107 -9.55 -3.10 -13.79
CA LEU A 107 -9.02 -2.21 -14.81
C LEU A 107 -10.06 -1.10 -15.04
N THR A 108 -9.95 -0.01 -14.27
CA THR A 108 -10.97 1.05 -14.27
C THR A 108 -10.78 2.04 -15.42
N ALA A 109 -11.87 2.38 -16.12
CA ALA A 109 -12.00 3.52 -17.02
C ALA A 109 -13.45 3.98 -16.97
N THR A 110 -13.76 5.01 -16.15
CA THR A 110 -15.16 5.35 -15.84
C THR A 110 -15.36 6.84 -15.56
N GLY A 111 -16.48 7.36 -16.03
CA GLY A 111 -16.96 8.71 -15.72
C GLY A 111 -17.81 8.78 -14.45
N GLY A 112 -18.03 7.66 -13.73
CA GLY A 112 -18.83 7.62 -12.51
C GLY A 112 -20.21 6.98 -12.70
N SER A 113 -21.21 7.39 -11.89
CA SER A 113 -22.56 6.81 -11.92
C SER A 113 -23.32 7.16 -13.20
N ARG A 114 -24.14 6.23 -13.71
CA ARG A 114 -24.93 6.39 -14.92
C ARG A 114 -26.13 7.30 -14.68
N MET A 115 -26.11 8.51 -15.24
CA MET A 115 -27.11 9.53 -15.02
C MET A 115 -28.53 9.08 -15.38
N HIS A 116 -28.70 8.30 -16.45
CA HIS A 116 -30.00 7.80 -16.93
C HIS A 116 -30.71 6.86 -15.94
N GLU A 117 -29.99 6.33 -14.97
CA GLU A 117 -30.54 5.43 -13.95
C GLU A 117 -30.65 6.09 -12.57
N GLY A 118 -30.23 7.36 -12.43
CA GLY A 118 -30.41 8.18 -11.24
C GLY A 118 -29.91 7.53 -9.96
N MET A 119 -30.74 7.54 -8.91
CA MET A 119 -30.38 6.97 -7.60
C MET A 119 -30.09 5.46 -7.66
N ARG A 120 -30.68 4.71 -8.61
CA ARG A 120 -30.40 3.26 -8.76
C ARG A 120 -28.96 3.02 -9.17
N ALA A 121 -28.42 3.88 -10.05
CA ALA A 121 -27.00 3.86 -10.40
C ALA A 121 -26.10 4.27 -9.21
N LEU A 122 -26.53 5.28 -8.44
CA LEU A 122 -25.74 5.74 -7.29
C LEU A 122 -25.65 4.66 -6.21
N LEU A 123 -26.71 3.91 -5.96
CA LEU A 123 -26.72 2.80 -4.99
C LEU A 123 -25.74 1.68 -5.34
N GLN A 124 -25.33 1.56 -6.62
CA GLN A 124 -24.31 0.58 -7.01
C GLN A 124 -22.95 0.85 -6.35
N LEU A 125 -22.66 2.10 -5.95
CA LEU A 125 -21.42 2.42 -5.23
C LEU A 125 -21.38 1.73 -3.86
N GLN A 126 -22.49 1.74 -3.11
CA GLN A 126 -22.57 1.02 -1.83
C GLN A 126 -22.52 -0.49 -2.01
N LEU A 127 -23.20 -1.03 -3.04
CA LEU A 127 -23.14 -2.43 -3.36
C LEU A 127 -21.69 -2.86 -3.61
N LEU A 128 -20.98 -2.16 -4.49
CA LEU A 128 -19.60 -2.49 -4.85
C LEU A 128 -18.61 -2.27 -3.70
N ALA A 129 -18.77 -1.22 -2.90
CA ALA A 129 -17.97 -1.02 -1.69
C ALA A 129 -18.18 -2.17 -0.70
N GLY A 130 -19.42 -2.63 -0.51
CA GLY A 130 -19.74 -3.78 0.32
C GLY A 130 -19.14 -5.09 -0.20
N GLU A 131 -19.22 -5.35 -1.51
CA GLU A 131 -18.64 -6.55 -2.11
C GLU A 131 -17.10 -6.55 -2.06
N SER A 132 -16.47 -5.40 -2.30
CA SER A 132 -15.02 -5.21 -2.10
C SER A 132 -14.63 -5.47 -0.64
N ALA A 133 -15.36 -4.89 0.33
CA ALA A 133 -15.10 -5.12 1.75
C ALA A 133 -15.22 -6.60 2.15
N ARG A 134 -16.25 -7.32 1.66
CA ARG A 134 -16.40 -8.76 1.90
C ARG A 134 -15.25 -9.57 1.29
N THR A 135 -14.78 -9.18 0.10
CA THR A 135 -13.65 -9.81 -0.58
C THR A 135 -12.35 -9.60 0.21
N ARG A 136 -12.12 -8.40 0.73
CA ARG A 136 -11.00 -8.12 1.65
C ARG A 136 -11.12 -8.91 2.95
N ALA A 137 -12.28 -8.95 3.56
CA ALA A 137 -12.52 -9.75 4.79
C ALA A 137 -12.28 -11.25 4.59
N ALA A 138 -12.44 -11.76 3.36
CA ALA A 138 -12.09 -13.13 2.98
C ALA A 138 -10.57 -13.36 2.79
N GLY A 139 -9.72 -12.36 3.04
CA GLY A 139 -8.27 -12.44 2.88
C GLY A 139 -7.80 -12.45 1.41
N LEU A 140 -8.59 -11.90 0.50
CA LEU A 140 -8.25 -11.89 -0.93
C LEU A 140 -7.70 -10.53 -1.35
N PRO A 141 -6.53 -10.47 -2.02
CA PRO A 141 -5.96 -9.24 -2.52
C PRO A 141 -6.81 -8.58 -3.60
N GLN A 142 -6.84 -7.24 -3.61
CA GLN A 142 -7.48 -6.45 -4.64
C GLN A 142 -6.50 -5.42 -5.18
N ILE A 143 -6.32 -5.42 -6.50
CA ILE A 143 -5.43 -4.48 -7.20
C ILE A 143 -6.27 -3.69 -8.21
N ALA A 144 -6.20 -2.36 -8.16
CA ALA A 144 -6.79 -1.49 -9.17
C ALA A 144 -5.72 -0.96 -10.12
N VAL A 145 -6.05 -0.89 -11.40
CA VAL A 145 -5.31 -0.16 -12.42
C VAL A 145 -6.20 0.95 -12.93
N LEU A 146 -5.80 2.18 -12.70
CA LEU A 146 -6.52 3.37 -13.11
C LEU A 146 -6.11 3.74 -14.54
N ARG A 147 -7.05 3.60 -15.47
CA ARG A 147 -6.95 4.00 -16.87
C ARG A 147 -7.61 5.36 -17.06
N ASP A 148 -7.36 6.01 -18.18
CA ASP A 148 -7.92 7.31 -18.48
C ASP A 148 -9.35 7.21 -19.06
N PRO A 149 -10.31 7.96 -18.52
CA PRO A 149 -10.33 8.55 -17.18
C PRO A 149 -10.87 7.60 -16.11
N THR A 150 -10.48 7.78 -14.87
CA THR A 150 -11.09 7.12 -13.71
C THR A 150 -11.61 8.17 -12.74
N THR A 151 -12.91 8.45 -12.79
CA THR A 151 -13.51 9.54 -12.01
C THR A 151 -14.77 9.12 -11.24
N GLY A 152 -15.22 9.98 -10.34
CA GLY A 152 -16.46 9.82 -9.59
C GLY A 152 -16.47 8.61 -8.67
N GLY A 153 -17.62 7.97 -8.60
CA GLY A 153 -17.85 6.82 -7.73
C GLY A 153 -16.97 5.61 -8.05
N GLY A 154 -16.57 5.41 -9.31
CA GLY A 154 -15.66 4.34 -9.69
C GLY A 154 -14.27 4.50 -9.07
N TRP A 155 -13.74 5.74 -9.06
CA TRP A 155 -12.53 6.05 -8.31
C TRP A 155 -12.72 5.78 -6.82
N ALA A 156 -13.78 6.34 -6.20
CA ALA A 156 -13.98 6.26 -4.76
C ALA A 156 -14.24 4.83 -4.23
N THR A 157 -14.76 3.91 -5.06
CA THR A 157 -15.09 2.54 -4.64
C THR A 157 -14.08 1.51 -5.11
N LEU A 158 -13.95 1.33 -6.42
CA LEU A 158 -13.12 0.27 -7.02
C LEU A 158 -11.64 0.65 -7.10
N GLY A 159 -11.34 1.94 -7.33
CA GLY A 159 -9.97 2.46 -7.35
C GLY A 159 -9.39 2.58 -5.94
N ALA A 160 -9.77 3.63 -5.22
CA ALA A 160 -9.24 3.96 -3.89
C ALA A 160 -9.53 2.89 -2.83
N GLY A 161 -10.59 2.09 -3.02
CA GLY A 161 -10.95 0.97 -2.14
C GLY A 161 -10.05 -0.26 -2.28
N SER A 162 -9.16 -0.33 -3.27
CA SER A 162 -8.25 -1.46 -3.49
C SER A 162 -7.03 -1.43 -2.58
N ASP A 163 -6.40 -2.59 -2.37
CA ASP A 163 -5.21 -2.74 -1.52
C ASP A 163 -3.97 -2.09 -2.13
N VAL A 164 -3.80 -2.33 -3.43
CA VAL A 164 -2.76 -1.72 -4.27
C VAL A 164 -3.45 -0.99 -5.41
N VAL A 165 -3.03 0.25 -5.66
CA VAL A 165 -3.58 1.11 -6.70
C VAL A 165 -2.46 1.55 -7.62
N LEU A 166 -2.52 1.09 -8.85
CA LEU A 166 -1.62 1.47 -9.94
C LEU A 166 -2.37 2.42 -10.89
N ALA A 167 -1.68 3.29 -11.58
CA ALA A 167 -2.26 4.14 -12.61
C ALA A 167 -1.43 4.11 -13.89
N LEU A 168 -2.07 4.32 -15.04
CA LEU A 168 -1.36 4.60 -16.27
C LEU A 168 -0.87 6.06 -16.28
N PRO A 169 0.26 6.35 -16.93
CA PRO A 169 0.78 7.71 -17.05
C PRO A 169 -0.25 8.66 -17.65
N GLY A 170 -0.38 9.86 -17.09
CA GLY A 170 -1.27 10.90 -17.56
C GLY A 170 -2.77 10.63 -17.40
N ALA A 171 -3.16 9.51 -16.78
CA ALA A 171 -4.57 9.21 -16.56
C ALA A 171 -5.24 10.26 -15.67
N GLN A 172 -6.42 10.71 -16.06
CA GLN A 172 -7.25 11.57 -15.24
C GLN A 172 -7.86 10.77 -14.09
N VAL A 173 -7.51 11.15 -12.87
CA VAL A 173 -7.96 10.49 -11.64
C VAL A 173 -8.50 11.52 -10.65
N GLY A 174 -9.75 11.40 -10.26
CA GLY A 174 -10.32 12.31 -9.27
C GLY A 174 -11.80 12.03 -9.01
N PHE A 175 -12.31 12.58 -7.89
CA PHE A 175 -13.73 12.43 -7.59
C PHE A 175 -14.60 13.26 -8.55
N ALA A 176 -14.17 14.48 -8.89
CA ALA A 176 -14.88 15.31 -9.85
C ALA A 176 -14.42 14.99 -11.28
N GLY A 177 -15.32 14.51 -12.13
CA GLY A 177 -15.11 14.43 -13.58
C GLY A 177 -14.96 15.81 -14.23
N SER A 178 -14.29 15.87 -15.38
CA SER A 178 -13.93 17.14 -16.04
C SER A 178 -15.09 18.12 -16.26
N ARG A 179 -16.33 17.61 -16.43
CA ARG A 179 -17.52 18.42 -16.69
C ARG A 179 -18.14 19.07 -15.45
N VAL A 180 -17.71 18.69 -14.25
CA VAL A 180 -18.27 19.17 -12.97
C VAL A 180 -17.23 19.80 -12.06
N ARG A 181 -16.00 19.97 -12.57
CA ARG A 181 -14.94 20.68 -11.84
C ARG A 181 -15.26 22.18 -11.78
N PRO A 182 -14.85 22.89 -10.72
CA PRO A 182 -14.90 24.35 -10.71
C PRO A 182 -14.19 24.95 -11.93
N PRO A 183 -14.64 26.07 -12.47
CA PRO A 183 -14.03 26.70 -13.66
C PRO A 183 -12.57 27.09 -13.48
N ASP A 184 -12.16 27.36 -12.25
CA ASP A 184 -10.81 27.76 -11.82
C ASP A 184 -10.00 26.58 -11.23
N ALA A 185 -10.50 25.34 -11.34
CA ALA A 185 -9.81 24.17 -10.83
C ALA A 185 -8.48 23.95 -11.56
N ASP A 186 -7.40 23.76 -10.80
CA ASP A 186 -6.11 23.34 -11.35
C ASP A 186 -6.22 21.94 -11.99
N PRO A 187 -6.07 21.80 -13.31
CA PRO A 187 -6.17 20.50 -13.98
C PRO A 187 -5.13 19.49 -13.49
N ALA A 188 -3.97 19.95 -13.02
CA ALA A 188 -2.88 19.11 -12.55
C ALA A 188 -3.29 18.29 -11.30
N ALA A 189 -4.20 18.81 -10.46
CA ALA A 189 -4.69 18.11 -9.28
C ALA A 189 -5.48 16.82 -9.61
N TYR A 190 -5.91 16.63 -10.84
CA TYR A 190 -6.73 15.50 -11.28
C TYR A 190 -5.95 14.50 -12.15
N THR A 191 -4.66 14.37 -11.93
CA THR A 191 -3.79 13.45 -12.68
C THR A 191 -3.31 12.32 -11.80
N ALA A 192 -2.93 11.21 -12.43
CA ALA A 192 -2.28 10.08 -11.75
C ALA A 192 -1.01 10.54 -10.99
N GLU A 193 -0.26 11.47 -11.59
CA GLU A 193 0.96 12.03 -11.01
C GLU A 193 0.68 12.79 -9.72
N ALA A 194 -0.37 13.60 -9.68
CA ALA A 194 -0.79 14.29 -8.46
C ALA A 194 -1.28 13.28 -7.39
N GLN A 195 -2.05 12.27 -7.79
CA GLN A 195 -2.49 11.24 -6.86
C GLN A 195 -1.31 10.47 -6.24
N LEU A 196 -0.26 10.20 -7.01
CA LEU A 196 0.96 9.59 -6.51
C LEU A 196 1.72 10.51 -5.55
N ALA A 197 1.91 11.77 -5.94
CA ALA A 197 2.62 12.77 -5.14
C ALA A 197 1.98 13.00 -3.77
N HIS A 198 0.66 12.83 -3.68
CA HIS A 198 -0.11 12.94 -2.43
C HIS A 198 -0.41 11.58 -1.76
N GLY A 199 0.22 10.50 -2.22
CA GLY A 199 0.12 9.20 -1.57
C GLY A 199 -1.25 8.52 -1.66
N HIS A 200 -2.05 8.87 -2.66
CA HIS A 200 -3.37 8.26 -2.88
C HIS A 200 -3.30 7.00 -3.75
N ILE A 201 -2.23 6.83 -4.54
CA ILE A 201 -1.94 5.62 -5.32
C ILE A 201 -0.52 5.13 -5.03
N ASP A 202 -0.22 3.88 -5.43
CA ASP A 202 1.08 3.26 -5.09
C ASP A 202 2.14 3.45 -6.18
N ALA A 203 1.75 3.44 -7.46
CA ALA A 203 2.70 3.65 -8.56
C ALA A 203 2.01 4.07 -9.87
N ILE A 204 2.78 4.71 -10.72
CA ILE A 204 2.45 4.90 -12.14
C ILE A 204 3.22 3.86 -12.95
N VAL A 205 2.52 3.15 -13.83
CA VAL A 205 3.07 2.02 -14.58
C VAL A 205 2.72 2.18 -16.04
N THR A 206 3.71 2.09 -16.92
CA THR A 206 3.49 2.14 -18.37
C THR A 206 2.78 0.88 -18.87
N PRO A 207 2.03 0.95 -19.97
CA PRO A 207 1.29 -0.20 -20.51
C PRO A 207 2.16 -1.44 -20.75
N ASP A 208 3.36 -1.28 -21.27
CA ASP A 208 4.32 -2.35 -21.53
C ASP A 208 4.84 -3.03 -20.26
N ALA A 209 4.97 -2.30 -19.16
CA ALA A 209 5.39 -2.83 -17.86
C ALA A 209 4.24 -3.41 -17.02
N LEU A 210 2.98 -3.16 -17.41
CA LEU A 210 1.82 -3.40 -16.56
C LEU A 210 1.61 -4.88 -16.23
N ARG A 211 1.71 -5.79 -17.24
CA ARG A 211 1.57 -7.24 -17.03
C ARG A 211 2.60 -7.75 -16.02
N GLY A 212 3.87 -7.40 -16.21
CA GLY A 212 4.95 -7.81 -15.30
C GLY A 212 4.79 -7.27 -13.89
N THR A 213 4.33 -6.01 -13.77
CA THR A 213 4.07 -5.38 -12.47
C THR A 213 2.90 -6.04 -11.75
N LEU A 214 1.78 -6.31 -12.42
CA LEU A 214 0.64 -7.03 -11.85
C LEU A 214 1.00 -8.45 -11.44
N GLY A 215 1.73 -9.19 -12.29
CA GLY A 215 2.19 -10.54 -11.97
C GLY A 215 3.08 -10.56 -10.73
N ARG A 216 3.98 -9.58 -10.58
CA ARG A 216 4.81 -9.39 -9.39
C ARG A 216 3.95 -9.15 -8.14
N TRP A 217 3.03 -8.19 -8.18
CA TRP A 217 2.13 -7.90 -7.06
C TRP A 217 1.27 -9.10 -6.67
N LEU A 218 0.62 -9.75 -7.64
CA LEU A 218 -0.20 -10.93 -7.37
C LEU A 218 0.63 -12.06 -6.74
N SER A 219 1.82 -12.33 -7.28
CA SER A 219 2.72 -13.33 -6.71
C SER A 219 3.14 -13.01 -5.28
N LEU A 220 3.43 -11.73 -4.97
CA LEU A 220 3.80 -11.31 -3.62
C LEU A 220 2.61 -11.38 -2.64
N LEU A 221 1.41 -11.02 -3.07
CA LEU A 221 0.25 -10.96 -2.17
C LEU A 221 -0.45 -12.31 -1.96
N THR A 222 -0.10 -13.36 -2.72
CA THR A 222 -0.76 -14.67 -2.66
C THR A 222 0.12 -15.82 -2.20
N ARG A 223 1.36 -15.55 -1.80
CA ARG A 223 2.33 -16.57 -1.36
C ARG A 223 2.97 -16.20 -0.02
N PRO A 224 2.21 -16.13 1.08
CA PRO A 224 2.76 -15.79 2.39
C PRO A 224 3.83 -16.78 2.85
N ALA A 225 4.82 -16.30 3.58
CA ALA A 225 5.73 -17.14 4.33
C ALA A 225 5.01 -17.75 5.54
N GLU A 226 5.46 -18.93 5.99
CA GLU A 226 4.94 -19.57 7.19
C GLU A 226 5.78 -19.18 8.42
N GLY A 227 5.11 -18.86 9.52
CA GLY A 227 5.76 -18.46 10.75
C GLY A 227 6.41 -17.07 10.72
N PRO A 228 7.17 -16.69 11.74
CA PRO A 228 7.83 -15.40 11.82
C PRO A 228 8.94 -15.26 10.77
N ALA A 229 9.09 -14.05 10.22
CA ALA A 229 10.24 -13.73 9.39
C ALA A 229 11.53 -13.84 10.22
N SER A 230 12.58 -14.43 9.65
CA SER A 230 13.91 -14.39 10.26
C SER A 230 14.45 -12.96 10.19
N PRO A 231 15.08 -12.43 11.25
CA PRO A 231 15.76 -11.15 11.16
C PRO A 231 16.91 -11.28 10.14
N PRO A 232 17.14 -10.26 9.29
CA PRO A 232 18.33 -10.20 8.44
C PRO A 232 19.61 -10.27 9.27
N ARG A 233 20.68 -10.81 8.69
CA ARG A 233 22.02 -10.70 9.27
C ARG A 233 22.47 -9.25 9.33
N ALA A 234 23.35 -8.91 10.26
CA ALA A 234 23.99 -7.62 10.24
C ALA A 234 24.88 -7.49 8.97
N LEU A 235 25.00 -6.26 8.47
CA LEU A 235 25.80 -5.95 7.26
C LEU A 235 27.06 -5.14 7.62
N GLY A 236 27.43 -5.10 8.90
CA GLY A 236 28.67 -4.48 9.37
C GLY A 236 29.91 -5.35 9.13
N ASP A 237 31.05 -4.85 9.57
CA ASP A 237 32.30 -5.61 9.57
C ASP A 237 32.26 -6.66 10.69
N PRO A 238 32.37 -7.98 10.37
CA PRO A 238 32.29 -9.06 11.36
C PRO A 238 33.43 -9.00 12.41
N ASP A 239 34.56 -8.39 12.08
CA ASP A 239 35.70 -8.27 12.97
C ASP A 239 35.63 -7.09 13.92
N THR A 240 34.57 -6.24 13.79
CA THR A 240 34.36 -5.09 14.67
C THR A 240 33.90 -5.55 16.06
N PRO A 241 34.64 -5.27 17.14
CA PRO A 241 34.22 -5.67 18.48
C PRO A 241 32.97 -4.90 18.91
N PRO A 242 32.18 -5.42 19.87
CA PRO A 242 31.06 -4.70 20.44
C PRO A 242 31.47 -3.29 20.95
N ALA A 243 30.57 -2.30 20.83
CA ALA A 243 30.86 -0.94 21.28
C ALA A 243 31.18 -0.92 22.78
N ALA A 244 32.33 -0.35 23.13
CA ALA A 244 32.83 -0.31 24.52
C ALA A 244 32.04 0.67 25.40
N SER A 245 31.40 1.69 24.80
CA SER A 245 30.63 2.72 25.51
C SER A 245 29.34 3.09 24.78
N GLY A 246 28.39 3.71 25.48
CA GLY A 246 27.18 4.27 24.88
C GLY A 246 27.50 5.33 23.84
N ARG A 247 28.50 6.19 24.09
CA ARG A 247 28.99 7.17 23.11
C ARG A 247 29.45 6.50 21.81
N GLU A 248 30.20 5.41 21.90
CA GLU A 248 30.67 4.67 20.74
C GLU A 248 29.51 4.03 19.96
N ALA A 249 28.55 3.41 20.65
CA ALA A 249 27.34 2.86 20.01
C ALA A 249 26.57 3.93 19.23
N VAL A 250 26.39 5.11 19.82
CA VAL A 250 25.75 6.24 19.14
C VAL A 250 26.54 6.70 17.93
N ALA A 251 27.88 6.80 18.04
CA ALA A 251 28.74 7.21 16.93
C ALA A 251 28.66 6.23 15.76
N ARG A 252 28.69 4.92 16.05
CA ARG A 252 28.54 3.86 15.03
C ARG A 252 27.17 3.92 14.35
N ALA A 253 26.08 3.99 15.13
CA ALA A 253 24.72 4.06 14.61
C ALA A 253 24.46 5.32 13.77
N ARG A 254 25.19 6.40 13.99
CA ARG A 254 25.12 7.67 13.22
C ARG A 254 26.12 7.73 12.07
N HIS A 255 27.02 6.76 11.94
CA HIS A 255 28.04 6.81 10.91
C HIS A 255 27.41 6.88 9.50
N PRO A 256 27.83 7.82 8.63
CA PRO A 256 27.21 8.01 7.32
C PRO A 256 27.38 6.82 6.38
N GLU A 257 28.51 6.14 6.45
CA GLU A 257 28.87 5.01 5.59
C GLU A 257 28.24 3.66 6.01
N ARG A 258 27.57 3.59 7.16
CA ARG A 258 26.95 2.32 7.59
C ARG A 258 25.84 1.86 6.65
N PRO A 259 25.59 0.54 6.55
CA PRO A 259 24.45 0.01 5.83
C PRO A 259 23.12 0.54 6.43
N ARG A 260 22.23 0.98 5.55
CA ARG A 260 20.89 1.47 5.92
C ARG A 260 19.80 0.55 5.37
N ALA A 261 18.55 0.86 5.61
CA ALA A 261 17.39 0.07 5.23
C ALA A 261 17.45 -0.48 3.79
N ALA A 262 17.88 0.33 2.82
CA ALA A 262 17.98 -0.12 1.42
C ALA A 262 18.91 -1.32 1.26
N ALA A 263 20.09 -1.28 1.87
CA ALA A 263 21.07 -2.38 1.81
C ALA A 263 20.52 -3.67 2.43
N TYR A 264 19.88 -3.56 3.61
CA TYR A 264 19.25 -4.71 4.26
C TYR A 264 18.13 -5.33 3.42
N LEU A 265 17.28 -4.48 2.83
CA LEU A 265 16.19 -4.94 1.96
C LEU A 265 16.72 -5.59 0.68
N ASP A 266 17.81 -5.07 0.09
CA ASP A 266 18.44 -5.62 -1.11
C ASP A 266 19.11 -6.97 -0.82
N ALA A 267 19.75 -7.11 0.34
CA ALA A 267 20.37 -8.36 0.77
C ALA A 267 19.35 -9.45 1.14
N HIS A 268 18.18 -9.05 1.69
CA HIS A 268 17.20 -9.99 2.23
C HIS A 268 16.19 -10.49 1.20
N PHE A 269 15.82 -9.68 0.21
CA PHE A 269 14.76 -9.97 -0.74
C PHE A 269 15.27 -10.05 -2.18
N SER A 270 14.89 -11.11 -2.88
CA SER A 270 15.20 -11.28 -4.31
C SER A 270 14.34 -10.39 -5.24
N VAL A 271 13.11 -10.09 -4.82
CA VAL A 271 12.15 -9.24 -5.55
C VAL A 271 11.35 -8.45 -4.54
N ARG A 272 11.08 -7.18 -4.83
CA ARG A 272 10.25 -6.31 -3.98
C ARG A 272 9.23 -5.53 -4.79
N ALA A 273 8.14 -5.14 -4.11
CA ALA A 273 7.19 -4.14 -4.57
C ALA A 273 6.77 -3.27 -3.39
N GLU A 274 6.77 -1.96 -3.57
CA GLU A 274 6.50 -0.99 -2.51
C GLU A 274 5.10 -0.38 -2.66
N ILE A 275 4.42 -0.21 -1.54
CA ILE A 275 3.23 0.62 -1.43
C ILE A 275 3.68 2.06 -1.16
N SER A 276 2.93 3.03 -1.67
CA SER A 276 3.24 4.46 -1.48
C SER A 276 2.12 5.18 -0.73
N GLY A 277 2.54 6.06 0.17
CA GLY A 277 1.67 7.02 0.85
C GLY A 277 0.65 6.45 1.82
N ASP A 278 0.05 7.37 2.55
CA ASP A 278 -0.82 7.07 3.69
C ASP A 278 -2.32 7.03 3.34
N ARG A 279 -2.70 7.27 2.09
CA ARG A 279 -4.09 7.44 1.61
C ARG A 279 -4.82 8.63 2.22
N ALA A 280 -4.11 9.52 2.90
CA ALA A 280 -4.65 10.70 3.57
C ALA A 280 -3.99 12.01 3.12
N GLY A 281 -3.23 11.97 2.05
CA GLY A 281 -2.59 13.14 1.44
C GLY A 281 -1.10 13.29 1.72
N GLY A 282 -0.45 12.29 2.35
CA GLY A 282 0.95 12.36 2.73
C GLY A 282 1.82 11.22 2.21
N VAL A 283 3.09 11.56 1.94
CA VAL A 283 4.17 10.62 1.63
C VAL A 283 5.36 10.95 2.52
N ASP A 284 6.01 9.95 3.08
CA ASP A 284 7.26 10.07 3.82
C ASP A 284 8.35 9.23 3.16
N PRO A 285 9.34 9.82 2.49
CA PRO A 285 10.45 9.08 1.89
C PRO A 285 11.37 8.41 2.92
N GLY A 286 11.27 8.81 4.20
CA GLY A 286 11.97 8.21 5.32
C GLY A 286 11.38 6.89 5.83
N MET A 287 10.24 6.44 5.26
CA MET A 287 9.58 5.19 5.58
C MET A 287 9.29 4.38 4.32
N ARG A 288 9.98 3.27 4.13
CA ARG A 288 9.74 2.34 3.01
C ARG A 288 8.87 1.18 3.47
N CYS A 289 7.77 0.96 2.78
CA CYS A 289 6.80 -0.09 3.08
C CYS A 289 6.52 -0.92 1.82
N GLY A 290 6.46 -2.26 1.97
CA GLY A 290 6.22 -3.10 0.81
C GLY A 290 6.19 -4.58 1.14
N PHE A 291 6.29 -5.38 0.09
CA PHE A 291 6.33 -6.83 0.15
C PHE A 291 7.59 -7.32 -0.56
N GLY A 292 8.28 -8.27 0.04
CA GLY A 292 9.50 -8.84 -0.50
C GLY A 292 9.44 -10.36 -0.57
N ARG A 293 10.05 -10.92 -1.61
CA ARG A 293 10.16 -12.37 -1.80
C ARG A 293 11.48 -12.86 -1.20
N LEU A 294 11.38 -13.81 -0.30
CA LEU A 294 12.52 -14.54 0.24
C LEU A 294 13.14 -15.48 -0.82
N PRO A 295 14.36 -15.98 -0.61
CA PRO A 295 15.01 -16.95 -1.51
C PRO A 295 14.18 -18.24 -1.71
N ASP A 296 13.37 -18.65 -0.75
CA ASP A 296 12.47 -19.82 -0.83
C ASP A 296 11.20 -19.55 -1.66
N GLY A 297 11.05 -18.35 -2.21
CA GLY A 297 9.92 -17.93 -3.04
C GLY A 297 8.70 -17.42 -2.29
N ARG A 298 8.70 -17.41 -0.95
CA ARG A 298 7.61 -16.92 -0.10
C ARG A 298 7.74 -15.44 0.19
N THR A 299 6.67 -14.82 0.64
CA THR A 299 6.56 -13.37 0.82
C THR A 299 6.52 -12.98 2.28
N VAL A 300 7.27 -11.93 2.61
CA VAL A 300 7.24 -11.18 3.85
C VAL A 300 6.90 -9.72 3.54
N ALA A 301 6.03 -9.11 4.33
CA ALA A 301 5.78 -7.68 4.29
C ALA A 301 6.88 -6.94 5.07
N TYR A 302 7.25 -5.74 4.66
CA TYR A 302 8.26 -4.98 5.39
C TYR A 302 7.89 -3.51 5.56
N ALA A 303 8.26 -2.94 6.72
CA ALA A 303 8.28 -1.51 6.99
C ALA A 303 9.66 -1.12 7.51
N ALA A 304 10.32 -0.16 6.87
CA ALA A 304 11.71 0.17 7.13
C ALA A 304 11.92 1.69 7.26
N GLN A 305 12.41 2.12 8.41
CA GLN A 305 12.88 3.49 8.63
C GLN A 305 14.26 3.67 7.97
N CYS A 306 14.47 4.84 7.36
CA CYS A 306 15.63 5.10 6.50
C CYS A 306 16.68 6.03 7.13
N GLY A 307 16.69 6.20 8.45
CA GLY A 307 17.66 7.03 9.18
C GLY A 307 17.31 8.51 9.26
N THR A 308 16.06 8.88 8.94
CA THR A 308 15.54 10.23 9.10
C THR A 308 14.45 10.28 10.16
N SER A 309 14.12 11.47 10.67
CA SER A 309 12.95 11.64 11.55
C SER A 309 11.68 11.25 10.82
N THR A 310 10.98 10.23 11.33
CA THR A 310 9.78 9.71 10.69
C THR A 310 8.62 10.69 10.80
N ARG A 311 8.02 11.05 9.67
CA ARG A 311 6.87 11.95 9.60
C ARG A 311 5.54 11.20 9.81
N PRO A 312 4.45 11.90 10.14
CA PRO A 312 3.14 11.28 10.37
C PRO A 312 2.65 10.39 9.21
N ALA A 313 2.92 10.79 7.97
CA ALA A 313 2.58 9.99 6.79
C ALA A 313 3.33 8.63 6.76
N GLY A 314 4.58 8.60 7.22
CA GLY A 314 5.36 7.37 7.32
C GLY A 314 4.75 6.39 8.31
N PHE A 315 4.37 6.86 9.51
CA PHE A 315 3.70 6.04 10.52
C PHE A 315 2.37 5.47 9.99
N ARG A 316 1.54 6.30 9.34
CA ARG A 316 0.27 5.84 8.75
C ARG A 316 0.49 4.84 7.60
N THR A 317 1.52 5.05 6.77
CA THR A 317 1.88 4.10 5.70
C THR A 317 2.30 2.74 6.28
N ALA A 318 3.10 2.73 7.34
CA ALA A 318 3.49 1.51 8.05
C ALA A 318 2.30 0.82 8.71
N ALA A 319 1.40 1.56 9.37
CA ALA A 319 0.17 1.00 9.95
C ALA A 319 -0.75 0.38 8.87
N ARG A 320 -0.88 1.04 7.72
CA ARG A 320 -1.59 0.51 6.54
C ARG A 320 -0.97 -0.80 6.06
N LEU A 321 0.36 -0.87 5.95
CA LEU A 321 1.07 -2.09 5.57
C LEU A 321 0.80 -3.23 6.54
N VAL A 322 0.98 -3.00 7.85
CA VAL A 322 0.79 -4.03 8.89
C VAL A 322 -0.63 -4.61 8.83
N ARG A 323 -1.65 -3.76 8.70
CA ARG A 323 -3.05 -4.21 8.56
C ARG A 323 -3.31 -4.97 7.27
N LEU A 324 -2.69 -4.57 6.17
CA LEU A 324 -2.77 -5.28 4.90
C LEU A 324 -2.12 -6.66 5.01
N ALA A 325 -0.93 -6.74 5.56
CA ALA A 325 -0.20 -7.97 5.79
C ALA A 325 -0.96 -8.92 6.73
N ASP A 326 -1.48 -8.40 7.88
CA ASP A 326 -2.29 -9.16 8.82
C ASP A 326 -3.52 -9.80 8.17
N ARG A 327 -4.22 -9.02 7.34
CA ARG A 327 -5.40 -9.51 6.63
C ARG A 327 -5.08 -10.58 5.59
N LEU A 328 -3.93 -10.50 4.95
CA LEU A 328 -3.46 -11.47 3.94
C LEU A 328 -2.72 -12.67 4.54
N GLY A 329 -2.49 -12.68 5.86
CA GLY A 329 -1.73 -13.74 6.53
C GLY A 329 -0.23 -13.69 6.23
N ILE A 330 0.32 -12.54 5.83
CA ILE A 330 1.73 -12.35 5.48
C ILE A 330 2.50 -11.84 6.70
N PRO A 331 3.53 -12.54 7.20
CA PRO A 331 4.34 -12.08 8.33
C PRO A 331 5.06 -10.76 7.98
N VAL A 332 5.36 -9.97 9.01
CA VAL A 332 5.94 -8.64 8.87
C VAL A 332 7.37 -8.61 9.42
N LEU A 333 8.27 -8.01 8.68
CA LEU A 333 9.61 -7.60 9.09
C LEU A 333 9.65 -6.08 9.23
N THR A 334 10.08 -5.55 10.38
CA THR A 334 10.35 -4.11 10.51
C THR A 334 11.82 -3.85 10.70
N LEU A 335 12.35 -2.82 10.01
CA LEU A 335 13.71 -2.33 10.18
C LEU A 335 13.66 -0.97 10.85
N ILE A 336 14.30 -0.85 12.02
CA ILE A 336 14.24 0.34 12.86
C ILE A 336 15.53 1.14 12.68
N ASP A 337 15.40 2.35 12.16
CA ASP A 337 16.50 3.31 11.98
C ASP A 337 15.95 4.74 11.87
N THR A 338 15.79 5.40 13.00
CA THR A 338 15.34 6.80 13.08
C THR A 338 15.88 7.49 14.33
N PRO A 339 16.27 8.77 14.25
CA PRO A 339 16.54 9.57 15.44
C PRO A 339 15.30 9.84 16.30
N GLY A 340 14.10 9.55 15.75
CA GLY A 340 12.80 9.71 16.40
C GLY A 340 11.72 10.16 15.45
N ALA A 341 10.54 10.45 15.99
CA ALA A 341 9.47 11.08 15.23
C ALA A 341 9.81 12.55 14.92
N ALA A 342 9.39 13.02 13.74
CA ALA A 342 9.43 14.45 13.43
C ALA A 342 8.56 15.22 14.43
N ASN A 343 9.12 16.29 15.00
CA ASN A 343 8.51 17.10 16.06
C ASN A 343 8.41 18.59 15.69
N ASP A 344 8.57 18.89 14.41
CA ASP A 344 8.37 20.24 13.89
C ASP A 344 6.88 20.61 13.82
N PRO A 345 6.53 21.91 13.72
CA PRO A 345 5.14 22.37 13.68
C PRO A 345 4.31 21.78 12.53
N GLU A 346 4.95 21.39 11.43
CA GLU A 346 4.27 20.74 10.30
C GLU A 346 3.86 19.30 10.67
N ALA A 347 4.77 18.56 11.29
CA ALA A 347 4.49 17.21 11.79
C ALA A 347 3.36 17.22 12.84
N GLU A 348 3.37 18.18 13.76
CA GLU A 348 2.29 18.32 14.75
C GLU A 348 0.94 18.62 14.08
N ARG A 349 0.89 19.56 13.12
CA ARG A 349 -0.34 19.83 12.35
C ARG A 349 -0.81 18.63 11.50
N ALA A 350 0.12 17.80 11.03
CA ALA A 350 -0.17 16.58 10.31
C ALA A 350 -0.57 15.39 11.21
N GLY A 351 -0.63 15.60 12.55
CA GLY A 351 -1.11 14.61 13.51
C GLY A 351 -0.06 13.57 13.88
N ALA A 352 1.11 13.99 14.36
CA ALA A 352 2.18 13.08 14.79
C ALA A 352 1.72 12.09 15.86
N GLY A 353 1.09 12.57 16.94
CA GLY A 353 0.61 11.72 18.04
C GLY A 353 -0.40 10.65 17.57
N PRO A 354 -1.52 11.01 16.89
CA PRO A 354 -2.45 10.04 16.34
C PRO A 354 -1.82 9.02 15.37
N ALA A 355 -0.89 9.44 14.52
CA ALA A 355 -0.23 8.54 13.57
C ALA A 355 0.68 7.51 14.27
N ILE A 356 1.41 7.93 15.29
CA ILE A 356 2.23 7.04 16.12
C ILE A 356 1.34 6.05 16.89
N ALA A 357 0.27 6.54 17.53
CA ALA A 357 -0.67 5.69 18.26
C ALA A 357 -1.33 4.63 17.37
N ASP A 358 -1.67 5.00 16.13
CA ASP A 358 -2.24 4.11 15.12
C ASP A 358 -1.28 2.98 14.73
N LEU A 359 0.02 3.28 14.56
CA LEU A 359 1.04 2.27 14.28
C LEU A 359 1.29 1.36 15.48
N PHE A 360 1.40 1.91 16.70
CA PHE A 360 1.48 1.09 17.92
C PHE A 360 0.35 0.07 18.00
N ALA A 361 -0.88 0.54 17.79
CA ALA A 361 -2.05 -0.34 17.80
C ALA A 361 -1.98 -1.40 16.69
N ALA A 362 -1.57 -1.03 15.48
CA ALA A 362 -1.47 -1.96 14.36
C ALA A 362 -0.44 -3.08 14.64
N VAL A 363 0.74 -2.73 15.16
CA VAL A 363 1.79 -3.70 15.50
C VAL A 363 1.37 -4.59 16.68
N ALA A 364 0.81 -3.98 17.74
CA ALA A 364 0.43 -4.72 18.95
C ALA A 364 -0.75 -5.68 18.75
N THR A 365 -1.63 -5.40 17.78
CA THR A 365 -2.83 -6.21 17.51
C THR A 365 -2.70 -7.12 16.30
N ALA A 366 -1.58 -7.09 15.60
CA ALA A 366 -1.33 -7.97 14.46
C ALA A 366 -1.38 -9.45 14.88
N ARG A 367 -2.16 -10.24 14.15
CA ARG A 367 -2.28 -11.71 14.36
C ARG A 367 -1.16 -12.45 13.64
N VAL A 368 -0.62 -11.86 12.57
CA VAL A 368 0.57 -12.38 11.91
C VAL A 368 1.81 -12.07 12.73
N PRO A 369 2.84 -12.93 12.71
CA PRO A 369 4.09 -12.65 13.39
C PRO A 369 4.73 -11.35 12.87
N VAL A 370 5.20 -10.51 13.80
CA VAL A 370 6.01 -9.34 13.52
C VAL A 370 7.42 -9.60 14.06
N THR A 371 8.43 -9.44 13.23
CA THR A 371 9.85 -9.48 13.61
C THR A 371 10.45 -8.11 13.39
N SER A 372 11.14 -7.57 14.39
CA SER A 372 11.77 -6.25 14.31
C SER A 372 13.28 -6.36 14.43
N LEU A 373 14.01 -5.61 13.60
CA LEU A 373 15.45 -5.51 13.66
C LEU A 373 15.86 -4.04 13.77
N LEU A 374 16.56 -3.70 14.84
CA LEU A 374 17.20 -2.42 15.04
C LEU A 374 18.51 -2.41 14.24
N ILE A 375 18.59 -1.57 13.20
CA ILE A 375 19.74 -1.52 12.28
C ILE A 375 20.59 -0.25 12.40
N GLY A 376 20.20 0.68 13.28
CA GLY A 376 20.87 1.96 13.47
C GLY A 376 20.37 2.68 14.69
N GLU A 377 19.85 3.89 14.52
CA GLU A 377 19.30 4.68 15.63
C GLU A 377 17.91 4.21 16.03
N GLY A 378 17.71 3.86 17.31
CA GLY A 378 16.43 3.61 17.94
C GLY A 378 15.98 4.82 18.76
N GLY A 379 15.49 5.87 18.11
CA GLY A 379 15.10 7.11 18.76
C GLY A 379 13.69 7.08 19.35
N SER A 380 13.57 6.86 20.67
CA SER A 380 12.36 7.09 21.44
C SER A 380 11.09 6.37 20.91
N GLY A 381 9.92 6.94 21.16
CA GLY A 381 8.62 6.40 20.72
C GLY A 381 8.47 6.28 19.21
N GLY A 382 9.17 7.13 18.43
CA GLY A 382 9.15 7.05 16.97
C GLY A 382 9.78 5.78 16.41
N ALA A 383 10.85 5.30 17.03
CA ALA A 383 11.47 4.01 16.75
C ALA A 383 10.64 2.86 17.33
N LEU A 384 10.16 3.02 18.56
CA LEU A 384 9.42 1.99 19.28
C LEU A 384 8.10 1.61 18.60
N ALA A 385 7.48 2.53 17.85
CA ALA A 385 6.24 2.27 17.15
C ALA A 385 6.32 1.13 16.10
N LEU A 386 7.53 0.82 15.60
CA LEU A 386 7.79 -0.32 14.72
C LEU A 386 8.28 -1.58 15.45
N ALA A 387 8.58 -1.49 16.74
CA ALA A 387 9.12 -2.61 17.49
C ALA A 387 8.03 -3.64 17.84
N ALA A 388 8.27 -4.90 17.49
CA ALA A 388 7.45 -6.01 17.95
C ALA A 388 7.66 -6.22 19.47
N PRO A 389 6.59 -6.37 20.28
CA PRO A 389 6.71 -6.45 21.74
C PRO A 389 7.67 -7.55 22.24
N ASP A 390 7.65 -8.72 21.60
CA ASP A 390 8.40 -9.89 22.08
C ASP A 390 9.39 -10.45 21.06
N ASN A 391 9.65 -9.72 19.96
CA ASN A 391 10.49 -10.23 18.87
C ASN A 391 11.32 -9.09 18.23
N LEU A 392 11.97 -8.31 19.07
CA LEU A 392 12.91 -7.27 18.69
C LEU A 392 14.35 -7.80 18.75
N TRP A 393 15.10 -7.59 17.68
CA TRP A 393 16.51 -7.92 17.51
C TRP A 393 17.34 -6.67 17.28
N ALA A 394 18.63 -6.74 17.53
CA ALA A 394 19.55 -5.63 17.30
C ALA A 394 20.75 -6.04 16.46
N THR A 395 21.29 -5.13 15.66
CA THR A 395 22.62 -5.28 15.05
C THR A 395 23.69 -4.80 16.02
N PRO A 396 24.96 -5.25 15.89
CA PRO A 396 26.06 -4.80 16.76
C PRO A 396 26.29 -3.28 16.76
N ASP A 397 26.06 -2.62 15.62
CA ASP A 397 26.32 -1.18 15.42
C ASP A 397 25.07 -0.29 15.58
N SER A 398 24.10 -0.75 16.36
CA SER A 398 22.87 -0.03 16.67
C SER A 398 22.82 0.47 18.12
N TYR A 399 21.84 1.31 18.44
CA TYR A 399 21.45 1.62 19.81
C TYR A 399 19.95 1.90 19.92
N PHE A 400 19.38 1.70 21.11
CA PHE A 400 18.01 2.12 21.39
C PHE A 400 17.98 2.95 22.67
N SER A 401 17.31 4.09 22.62
CA SER A 401 17.24 5.00 23.76
C SER A 401 15.87 5.66 23.89
N VAL A 402 15.49 5.96 25.13
CA VAL A 402 14.29 6.75 25.45
C VAL A 402 14.29 8.12 24.78
N ILE A 403 15.46 8.71 24.60
CA ILE A 403 15.70 9.99 23.91
C ILE A 403 17.18 10.05 23.52
N ALA A 404 17.55 10.92 22.59
CA ALA A 404 18.95 11.15 22.24
C ALA A 404 19.77 11.56 23.49
N PRO A 405 20.99 11.01 23.70
CA PRO A 405 21.78 11.27 24.92
C PRO A 405 22.03 12.76 25.20
N GLU A 406 22.19 13.57 24.15
CA GLU A 406 22.36 15.00 24.22
C GLU A 406 21.11 15.69 24.79
N ALA A 407 19.94 15.27 24.35
CA ALA A 407 18.68 15.77 24.88
C ALA A 407 18.41 15.27 26.29
N ALA A 408 18.79 14.03 26.62
CA ALA A 408 18.73 13.51 27.99
C ALA A 408 19.60 14.32 28.95
N ALA A 409 20.83 14.61 28.55
CA ALA A 409 21.73 15.47 29.35
C ALA A 409 21.11 16.85 29.60
N SER A 410 20.55 17.47 28.58
CA SER A 410 19.84 18.74 28.69
C SER A 410 18.64 18.69 29.64
N ILE A 411 17.78 17.68 29.52
CA ILE A 411 16.63 17.47 30.42
C ILE A 411 17.08 17.30 31.89
N LEU A 412 18.17 16.58 32.09
CA LEU A 412 18.76 16.33 33.41
C LEU A 412 19.57 17.55 33.94
N LYS A 413 19.60 18.66 33.17
CA LYS A 413 20.36 19.87 33.49
C LYS A 413 21.87 19.61 33.68
N ARG A 414 22.41 18.67 32.89
CA ARG A 414 23.84 18.37 32.84
C ARG A 414 24.54 19.23 31.79
N PRO A 415 25.80 19.53 31.95
CA PRO A 415 26.56 20.21 30.91
C PRO A 415 26.75 19.29 29.68
N PRO A 416 26.93 19.86 28.48
CA PRO A 416 27.06 19.08 27.24
C PRO A 416 28.16 18.01 27.26
N GLU A 417 29.24 18.25 28.04
CA GLU A 417 30.38 17.34 28.21
C GLU A 417 29.98 16.01 28.87
N GLU A 418 28.90 16.01 29.66
CA GLU A 418 28.37 14.81 30.31
C GLU A 418 27.45 13.97 29.41
N SER A 419 27.24 14.35 28.15
CA SER A 419 26.41 13.60 27.19
C SER A 419 26.94 12.16 27.02
N ALA A 420 28.24 11.96 26.99
CA ALA A 420 28.87 10.63 26.90
C ALA A 420 28.55 9.77 28.14
N ALA A 421 28.72 10.32 29.34
CA ALA A 421 28.39 9.64 30.60
C ALA A 421 26.87 9.37 30.71
N THR A 422 26.06 10.27 30.19
CA THR A 422 24.60 10.10 30.11
C THR A 422 24.24 8.93 29.18
N ALA A 423 24.91 8.79 28.01
CA ALA A 423 24.73 7.66 27.11
C ALA A 423 25.05 6.31 27.79
N ASP A 424 26.13 6.25 28.56
CA ASP A 424 26.48 5.02 29.31
C ASP A 424 25.44 4.70 30.39
N GLN A 425 24.96 5.73 31.13
CA GLN A 425 23.93 5.55 32.17
C GLN A 425 22.58 5.11 31.61
N LEU A 426 22.25 5.51 30.37
CA LEU A 426 21.02 5.08 29.67
C LEU A 426 21.04 3.61 29.25
N ARG A 427 22.21 2.94 29.32
CA ARG A 427 22.36 1.52 28.96
C ARG A 427 21.76 1.22 27.59
N LEU A 428 22.16 1.94 26.57
CA LEU A 428 21.55 1.95 25.23
C LEU A 428 22.23 1.01 24.22
N ARG A 429 23.37 0.40 24.58
CA ARG A 429 24.11 -0.52 23.70
C ARG A 429 23.32 -1.83 23.47
N PRO A 430 23.53 -2.53 22.35
CA PRO A 430 22.86 -3.81 22.08
C PRO A 430 23.00 -4.84 23.21
N GLY A 431 24.21 -4.95 23.81
CA GLY A 431 24.43 -5.81 24.98
C GLY A 431 23.61 -5.39 26.20
N ASP A 432 23.56 -4.09 26.51
CA ASP A 432 22.73 -3.56 27.60
C ASP A 432 21.23 -3.84 27.36
N LEU A 433 20.77 -3.69 26.11
CA LEU A 433 19.38 -3.95 25.74
C LEU A 433 19.03 -5.44 25.89
N LEU A 434 19.98 -6.32 25.59
CA LEU A 434 19.84 -7.77 25.81
C LEU A 434 19.73 -8.09 27.31
N ASP A 435 20.61 -7.54 28.13
CA ASP A 435 20.59 -7.70 29.60
C ASP A 435 19.30 -7.18 30.24
N LEU A 436 18.75 -6.08 29.70
CA LEU A 436 17.49 -5.50 30.13
C LEU A 436 16.25 -6.23 29.60
N GLY A 437 16.43 -7.23 28.74
CA GLY A 437 15.33 -7.95 28.09
C GLY A 437 14.54 -7.12 27.07
N VAL A 438 15.12 -6.03 26.57
CA VAL A 438 14.51 -5.17 25.54
C VAL A 438 14.61 -5.82 24.18
N VAL A 439 15.75 -6.43 23.86
CA VAL A 439 15.95 -7.20 22.63
C VAL A 439 16.07 -8.70 22.95
N ARG A 440 15.57 -9.51 22.03
CA ARG A 440 15.62 -10.97 22.13
C ARG A 440 17.02 -11.54 21.83
N GLY A 441 17.80 -10.81 21.05
CA GLY A 441 19.15 -11.19 20.67
C GLY A 441 19.81 -10.15 19.81
N ILE A 442 21.10 -10.34 19.58
CA ILE A 442 21.92 -9.56 18.65
C ILE A 442 22.20 -10.46 17.46
N VAL A 443 21.89 -9.95 16.24
CA VAL A 443 22.15 -10.73 15.02
C VAL A 443 23.64 -10.69 14.67
N GLU A 444 24.15 -11.79 14.10
CA GLU A 444 25.51 -11.90 13.61
C GLU A 444 25.65 -11.25 12.23
N ASN A 445 26.88 -10.86 11.89
CA ASN A 445 27.26 -10.36 10.57
C ASN A 445 27.28 -11.46 9.50
#